data_b99029f63ba5f2a217dd5a7e6e723944
#
_entry.id   b99029f63ba5f2a217dd5a7e6e723944
#
_cell.length_a   1.000
_cell.length_b   1.000
_cell.length_c   1.000
_cell.angle_alpha   90.00
_cell.angle_beta   90.00
_cell.angle_gamma   90.00
#
_symmetry.space_group_name_H-M   'P 1'
#
loop_
_entity.id
_entity.type
_entity.pdbx_description
1 polymer ?
#
loop_
_entity_poly.entity_id
_entity_poly.type
_entity_poly.pdbx_seq_one_letter_code
_entity_poly.pdbx_strand_id
1 'polypeptide(L)'
;MINEYVRLLKARNWMKKNQPFLYSWHAYVGFELDLFSQFRSWRTVKEVASSRNLQEELLLRWVEVGLAIRHLKKKGKDKIKTASKFSLPSTPKNPRSTGIILKEMMELHIPTLLSYPELLRSNTKNTFDHEEHGPTVARTSSLLEQLALPRLMKTIKKNKMERIIDIGCGEGGYLSRISQKFPHAKLAGIEINEDVAESARTNCKDIPNINIVTADVHEYSPDHQADLIMVNNLLHYIQPEDRRQLLSRLKSWLSRKGSITIITPILHSKKGEEFSSVFNSFFSAFENLYPTPTEEDIHQLAKELKLKVKTFKPVVTEGGWYFIQLSNR
;
A
#
# COMPACT_ATOMS: atom_id res chain seq x y z
N MET A 1 46.38 -0.65 -15.86
CA MET A 1 46.26 -0.02 -14.51
C MET A 1 45.09 0.97 -14.39
N ILE A 2 44.97 2.02 -15.21
CA ILE A 2 43.84 2.99 -15.08
C ILE A 2 42.46 2.34 -15.22
N ASN A 3 42.29 1.46 -16.21
CA ASN A 3 41.03 0.77 -16.45
C ASN A 3 40.61 -0.16 -15.28
N GLU A 4 41.56 -0.81 -14.63
CA GLU A 4 41.29 -1.67 -13.48
C GLU A 4 40.89 -0.88 -12.24
N TYR A 5 41.56 0.26 -12.02
CA TYR A 5 41.21 1.16 -10.93
C TYR A 5 39.77 1.74 -11.10
N VAL A 6 39.41 2.13 -12.34
CA VAL A 6 38.04 2.59 -12.64
C VAL A 6 37.01 1.47 -12.40
N ARG A 7 37.31 0.22 -12.78
CA ARG A 7 36.45 -0.93 -12.49
C ARG A 7 36.24 -1.12 -11.00
N LEU A 8 37.28 -1.02 -10.21
CA LEU A 8 37.23 -1.12 -8.76
C LEU A 8 36.34 -0.01 -8.13
N LEU A 9 36.51 1.23 -8.61
CA LEU A 9 35.69 2.36 -8.16
C LEU A 9 34.19 2.15 -8.48
N LYS A 10 33.88 1.64 -9.67
CA LYS A 10 32.50 1.29 -10.05
C LYS A 10 31.93 0.20 -9.14
N ALA A 11 32.68 -0.87 -8.87
CA ALA A 11 32.26 -1.93 -7.96
C ALA A 11 32.00 -1.40 -6.54
N ARG A 12 32.91 -0.58 -6.00
CA ARG A 12 32.70 0.08 -4.69
C ARG A 12 31.46 0.95 -4.65
N ASN A 13 31.17 1.67 -5.74
CA ASN A 13 29.95 2.49 -5.82
C ASN A 13 28.68 1.64 -5.74
N TRP A 14 28.62 0.51 -6.45
CA TRP A 14 27.51 -0.42 -6.36
C TRP A 14 27.37 -1.04 -4.97
N MET A 15 28.47 -1.41 -4.31
CA MET A 15 28.42 -1.88 -2.91
C MET A 15 27.81 -0.84 -1.97
N LYS A 16 28.20 0.44 -2.11
CA LYS A 16 27.62 1.53 -1.32
C LYS A 16 26.12 1.74 -1.60
N LYS A 17 25.72 1.68 -2.87
CA LYS A 17 24.31 1.82 -3.26
C LYS A 17 23.42 0.69 -2.74
N ASN A 18 23.99 -0.51 -2.57
CA ASN A 18 23.27 -1.65 -1.99
C ASN A 18 23.25 -1.67 -0.45
N GLN A 19 24.01 -0.81 0.21
CA GLN A 19 24.05 -0.77 1.67
C GLN A 19 22.66 -0.56 2.31
N PRO A 20 21.75 0.32 1.81
CA PRO A 20 20.40 0.45 2.36
C PRO A 20 19.58 -0.84 2.35
N PHE A 21 19.82 -1.73 1.39
CA PHE A 21 19.16 -3.04 1.34
C PHE A 21 19.44 -3.87 2.61
N LEU A 22 20.67 -3.79 3.15
CA LEU A 22 21.02 -4.53 4.38
C LEU A 22 20.17 -4.10 5.57
N TYR A 23 19.83 -2.81 5.66
CA TYR A 23 18.94 -2.30 6.72
C TYR A 23 17.53 -2.85 6.57
N SER A 24 17.00 -2.85 5.35
CA SER A 24 15.65 -3.34 5.05
C SER A 24 15.55 -4.85 5.24
N TRP A 25 16.52 -5.63 4.73
CA TRP A 25 16.60 -7.08 4.93
C TRP A 25 16.64 -7.46 6.41
N HIS A 26 17.53 -6.83 7.19
CA HIS A 26 17.65 -7.09 8.62
C HIS A 26 16.35 -6.74 9.37
N ALA A 27 15.71 -5.62 9.01
CA ALA A 27 14.46 -5.21 9.62
C ALA A 27 13.30 -6.15 9.24
N TYR A 28 13.25 -6.62 7.99
CA TYR A 28 12.27 -7.60 7.54
C TYR A 28 12.40 -8.93 8.31
N VAL A 29 13.59 -9.52 8.37
CA VAL A 29 13.80 -10.79 9.12
C VAL A 29 13.46 -10.60 10.61
N GLY A 30 13.86 -9.46 11.19
CA GLY A 30 13.55 -9.11 12.57
C GLY A 30 12.05 -8.94 12.82
N PHE A 31 11.30 -8.45 11.85
CA PHE A 31 9.84 -8.36 11.90
C PHE A 31 9.19 -9.73 11.71
N GLU A 32 9.53 -10.45 10.67
CA GLU A 32 8.87 -11.72 10.30
C GLU A 32 9.00 -12.76 11.42
N LEU A 33 10.18 -12.89 12.03
CA LEU A 33 10.45 -13.79 13.14
C LEU A 33 10.21 -13.17 14.53
N ASP A 34 9.69 -11.94 14.60
CA ASP A 34 9.43 -11.20 15.84
C ASP A 34 10.69 -11.05 16.75
N LEU A 35 11.88 -10.96 16.14
CA LEU A 35 13.13 -10.94 16.87
C LEU A 35 13.35 -9.65 17.66
N PHE A 36 12.87 -8.51 17.17
CA PHE A 36 12.99 -7.23 17.88
C PHE A 36 12.27 -7.25 19.23
N SER A 37 11.13 -7.95 19.34
CA SER A 37 10.44 -8.12 20.61
C SER A 37 11.15 -9.13 21.52
N GLN A 38 11.76 -10.19 20.95
CA GLN A 38 12.55 -11.15 21.73
C GLN A 38 13.77 -10.50 22.38
N PHE A 39 14.42 -9.58 21.70
CA PHE A 39 15.54 -8.78 22.21
C PHE A 39 15.11 -7.45 22.83
N ARG A 40 13.86 -7.26 23.23
CA ARG A 40 13.41 -6.05 23.92
C ARG A 40 14.11 -5.86 25.28
N SER A 41 14.42 -6.95 25.96
CA SER A 41 15.29 -7.02 27.15
C SER A 41 16.65 -7.61 26.79
N TRP A 42 17.63 -7.49 27.69
CA TRP A 42 18.96 -8.07 27.50
C TRP A 42 18.91 -9.60 27.54
N ARG A 43 19.13 -10.26 26.41
CA ARG A 43 19.14 -11.72 26.25
C ARG A 43 20.33 -12.17 25.43
N THR A 44 20.74 -13.43 25.59
CA THR A 44 21.74 -14.07 24.73
C THR A 44 21.11 -14.60 23.44
N VAL A 45 21.92 -14.80 22.40
CA VAL A 45 21.48 -15.46 21.15
C VAL A 45 20.95 -16.86 21.46
N LYS A 46 21.66 -17.64 22.32
CA LYS A 46 21.27 -19.00 22.71
C LYS A 46 19.88 -19.03 23.39
N GLU A 47 19.61 -18.12 24.34
CA GLU A 47 18.29 -18.01 24.98
C GLU A 47 17.16 -17.76 23.99
N VAL A 48 17.38 -16.90 22.99
CA VAL A 48 16.36 -16.61 21.98
C VAL A 48 16.23 -17.74 20.99
N ALA A 49 17.33 -18.31 20.50
CA ALA A 49 17.33 -19.46 19.60
C ALA A 49 16.55 -20.64 20.18
N SER A 50 16.87 -21.03 21.44
CA SER A 50 16.18 -22.14 22.11
C SER A 50 14.68 -21.84 22.34
N SER A 51 14.32 -20.62 22.78
CA SER A 51 12.92 -20.28 23.07
C SER A 51 12.03 -20.15 21.83
N ARG A 52 12.61 -20.00 20.64
CA ARG A 52 11.90 -19.80 19.36
C ARG A 52 12.15 -20.92 18.36
N ASN A 53 12.87 -21.97 18.77
CA ASN A 53 13.28 -23.09 17.91
C ASN A 53 13.98 -22.61 16.62
N LEU A 54 14.97 -21.71 16.77
CA LEU A 54 15.75 -21.14 15.67
C LEU A 54 17.16 -21.72 15.65
N GLN A 55 17.77 -21.76 14.48
CA GLN A 55 19.17 -22.12 14.31
C GLN A 55 20.07 -21.04 14.93
N GLU A 56 20.79 -21.40 16.01
CA GLU A 56 21.60 -20.46 16.81
C GLU A 56 22.67 -19.78 15.95
N GLU A 57 23.32 -20.52 15.07
CA GLU A 57 24.37 -19.98 14.18
C GLU A 57 23.82 -18.89 13.25
N LEU A 58 22.70 -19.15 12.58
CA LEU A 58 22.09 -18.17 11.67
C LEU A 58 21.54 -16.95 12.42
N LEU A 59 20.96 -17.16 13.59
CA LEU A 59 20.52 -16.06 14.45
C LEU A 59 21.73 -15.20 14.91
N LEU A 60 22.87 -15.83 15.21
CA LEU A 60 24.10 -15.10 15.53
C LEU A 60 24.54 -14.20 14.35
N ARG A 61 24.52 -14.71 13.09
CA ARG A 61 24.86 -13.89 11.90
C ARG A 61 23.91 -12.71 11.75
N TRP A 62 22.61 -12.92 11.93
CA TRP A 62 21.63 -11.82 11.92
C TRP A 62 21.93 -10.78 13.02
N VAL A 63 22.28 -11.22 14.23
CA VAL A 63 22.66 -10.35 15.35
C VAL A 63 23.93 -9.55 15.01
N GLU A 64 24.96 -10.17 14.43
CA GLU A 64 26.18 -9.48 14.02
C GLU A 64 25.89 -8.34 13.03
N VAL A 65 25.07 -8.58 12.02
CA VAL A 65 24.62 -7.52 11.10
C VAL A 65 23.87 -6.44 11.87
N GLY A 66 22.94 -6.82 12.74
CA GLY A 66 22.17 -5.88 13.56
C GLY A 66 23.01 -4.98 14.45
N LEU A 67 24.11 -5.50 14.98
CA LEU A 67 25.10 -4.72 15.75
C LEU A 67 25.85 -3.75 14.85
N ALA A 68 26.31 -4.21 13.66
CA ALA A 68 27.07 -3.41 12.70
C ALA A 68 26.24 -2.22 12.19
N ILE A 69 24.94 -2.41 11.88
CA ILE A 69 24.03 -1.36 11.41
C ILE A 69 23.29 -0.65 12.56
N ARG A 70 23.61 -0.98 13.80
CA ARG A 70 23.06 -0.38 15.02
C ARG A 70 21.54 -0.56 15.19
N HIS A 71 20.97 -1.62 14.67
CA HIS A 71 19.60 -2.06 15.01
C HIS A 71 19.57 -2.77 16.38
N LEU A 72 20.69 -3.35 16.75
CA LEU A 72 20.88 -4.01 18.05
C LEU A 72 22.01 -3.34 18.84
N LYS A 73 22.04 -3.59 20.15
CA LYS A 73 23.07 -3.17 21.11
C LYS A 73 23.60 -4.38 21.81
N LYS A 74 24.88 -4.34 22.21
CA LYS A 74 25.55 -5.38 22.98
C LYS A 74 25.95 -4.87 24.36
N LYS A 75 25.84 -5.73 25.38
CA LYS A 75 26.34 -5.46 26.74
C LYS A 75 27.11 -6.69 27.22
N GLY A 76 28.31 -6.45 27.75
CA GLY A 76 29.19 -7.55 28.17
C GLY A 76 29.60 -8.44 26.99
N LYS A 77 29.75 -9.74 27.26
CA LYS A 77 30.23 -10.70 26.24
C LYS A 77 29.16 -11.11 25.24
N ASP A 78 27.91 -11.29 25.66
CA ASP A 78 26.88 -12.02 24.90
C ASP A 78 25.46 -11.50 25.03
N LYS A 79 25.19 -10.49 25.87
CA LYS A 79 23.82 -9.91 26.00
C LYS A 79 23.51 -8.92 24.90
N ILE A 80 22.42 -9.18 24.20
CA ILE A 80 21.94 -8.40 23.08
C ILE A 80 20.60 -7.76 23.44
N LYS A 81 20.36 -6.55 22.93
CA LYS A 81 19.11 -5.83 23.08
C LYS A 81 18.79 -5.03 21.80
N THR A 82 17.54 -4.98 21.43
CA THR A 82 17.04 -4.11 20.36
C THR A 82 17.31 -2.63 20.69
N ALA A 83 17.86 -1.89 19.72
CA ALA A 83 18.07 -0.46 19.87
C ALA A 83 16.71 0.27 19.82
N SER A 84 16.55 1.31 20.64
CA SER A 84 15.40 2.20 20.53
C SER A 84 15.58 3.10 19.31
N LYS A 85 15.04 2.68 18.17
CA LYS A 85 15.05 3.46 16.92
C LYS A 85 13.64 3.57 16.37
N PHE A 86 13.27 4.76 15.94
CA PHE A 86 11.97 5.05 15.35
C PHE A 86 11.66 4.21 14.10
N SER A 87 12.69 3.91 13.30
CA SER A 87 12.54 3.16 12.04
C SER A 87 12.34 1.64 12.20
N LEU A 88 12.59 1.07 13.38
CA LEU A 88 12.41 -0.37 13.57
C LEU A 88 10.93 -0.71 13.70
N PRO A 89 10.45 -1.74 12.98
CA PRO A 89 9.06 -2.16 13.07
C PRO A 89 8.75 -2.75 14.44
N SER A 90 7.50 -2.60 14.86
CA SER A 90 6.98 -3.31 16.02
C SER A 90 6.68 -4.79 15.68
N THR A 91 6.19 -5.56 16.64
CA THR A 91 5.85 -6.97 16.45
C THR A 91 4.84 -7.18 15.29
N PRO A 92 4.92 -8.28 14.54
CA PRO A 92 3.93 -8.64 13.51
C PRO A 92 2.51 -8.87 14.08
N LYS A 93 2.40 -9.12 15.41
CA LYS A 93 1.10 -9.20 16.11
C LYS A 93 0.39 -7.84 16.21
N ASN A 94 1.11 -6.75 16.02
CA ASN A 94 0.50 -5.43 15.97
C ASN A 94 -0.01 -5.15 14.54
N PRO A 95 -1.33 -5.06 14.32
CA PRO A 95 -1.88 -4.81 12.98
C PRO A 95 -1.49 -3.45 12.39
N ARG A 96 -0.97 -2.54 13.22
CA ARG A 96 -0.48 -1.22 12.81
C ARG A 96 1.04 -1.17 12.64
N SER A 97 1.72 -2.33 12.63
CA SER A 97 3.17 -2.36 12.42
C SER A 97 3.55 -1.97 11.01
N THR A 98 4.48 -1.03 10.87
CA THR A 98 5.06 -0.64 9.57
C THR A 98 5.90 -1.76 8.94
N GLY A 99 6.21 -2.82 9.69
CA GLY A 99 6.92 -3.99 9.17
C GLY A 99 6.19 -4.71 8.03
N ILE A 100 4.87 -4.51 7.91
CA ILE A 100 4.10 -5.06 6.80
C ILE A 100 4.56 -4.51 5.43
N ILE A 101 5.01 -3.25 5.38
CA ILE A 101 5.58 -2.66 4.16
C ILE A 101 6.87 -3.39 3.77
N LEU A 102 7.71 -3.73 4.76
CA LEU A 102 8.94 -4.50 4.50
C LEU A 102 8.62 -5.90 4.00
N LYS A 103 7.58 -6.54 4.58
CA LYS A 103 7.12 -7.86 4.14
C LYS A 103 6.67 -7.81 2.67
N GLU A 104 5.78 -6.91 2.31
CA GLU A 104 5.30 -6.74 0.94
C GLU A 104 6.45 -6.46 -0.04
N MET A 105 7.39 -5.60 0.33
CA MET A 105 8.56 -5.31 -0.52
C MET A 105 9.44 -6.52 -0.73
N MET A 106 9.74 -7.29 0.34
CA MET A 106 10.69 -8.41 0.30
C MET A 106 10.08 -9.68 -0.30
N GLU A 107 8.80 -9.93 -0.09
CA GLU A 107 8.14 -11.16 -0.53
C GLU A 107 7.40 -11.02 -1.86
N LEU A 108 7.07 -9.79 -2.28
CA LEU A 108 6.30 -9.55 -3.50
C LEU A 108 7.02 -8.63 -4.48
N HIS A 109 7.35 -7.39 -4.10
CA HIS A 109 7.88 -6.42 -5.07
C HIS A 109 9.28 -6.77 -5.55
N ILE A 110 10.21 -7.06 -4.64
CA ILE A 110 11.60 -7.38 -5.00
C ILE A 110 11.69 -8.66 -5.84
N PRO A 111 11.07 -9.81 -5.46
CA PRO A 111 11.06 -11.00 -6.30
C PRO A 111 10.51 -10.76 -7.70
N THR A 112 9.42 -10.01 -7.83
CA THR A 112 8.84 -9.65 -9.13
C THR A 112 9.84 -8.83 -9.97
N LEU A 113 10.53 -7.84 -9.38
CA LEU A 113 11.52 -7.05 -10.09
C LEU A 113 12.76 -7.86 -10.46
N LEU A 114 13.14 -8.85 -9.66
CA LEU A 114 14.25 -9.77 -9.96
C LEU A 114 13.92 -10.71 -11.13
N SER A 115 12.65 -10.98 -11.41
CA SER A 115 12.23 -11.77 -12.57
C SER A 115 12.24 -10.99 -13.90
N TYR A 116 12.46 -9.68 -13.87
CA TYR A 116 12.43 -8.82 -15.06
C TYR A 116 13.34 -9.27 -16.21
N PRO A 117 14.59 -9.76 -15.99
CA PRO A 117 15.42 -10.28 -17.09
C PRO A 117 14.76 -11.43 -17.86
N GLU A 118 13.95 -12.25 -17.19
CA GLU A 118 13.18 -13.33 -17.80
C GLU A 118 11.93 -12.79 -18.51
N LEU A 119 11.16 -11.95 -17.84
CA LEU A 119 9.98 -11.29 -18.41
C LEU A 119 10.30 -10.50 -19.69
N LEU A 120 11.42 -9.80 -19.73
CA LEU A 120 11.87 -9.06 -20.90
C LEU A 120 12.26 -9.97 -22.09
N ARG A 121 12.58 -11.24 -21.84
CA ARG A 121 12.91 -12.22 -22.90
C ARG A 121 11.70 -13.05 -23.33
N SER A 122 10.74 -13.20 -22.44
CA SER A 122 9.50 -13.94 -22.71
C SER A 122 8.40 -12.97 -23.18
N ASN A 123 7.43 -13.49 -23.92
CA ASN A 123 6.21 -12.74 -24.26
C ASN A 123 5.08 -12.99 -23.24
N THR A 124 5.41 -13.58 -22.09
CA THR A 124 4.44 -13.93 -21.05
C THR A 124 4.68 -13.08 -19.82
N LYS A 125 3.61 -12.65 -19.18
CA LYS A 125 3.62 -11.98 -17.89
C LYS A 125 3.24 -12.98 -16.79
N ASN A 126 3.53 -12.64 -15.55
CA ASN A 126 3.04 -13.37 -14.39
C ASN A 126 1.54 -13.11 -14.20
N THR A 127 0.85 -13.99 -13.46
CA THR A 127 -0.50 -13.72 -12.94
C THR A 127 -0.36 -13.32 -11.47
N PHE A 128 -0.97 -12.20 -11.07
CA PHE A 128 -0.97 -11.79 -9.67
C PHE A 128 -1.96 -12.66 -8.90
N ASP A 129 -1.46 -13.37 -7.89
CA ASP A 129 -2.27 -14.22 -7.02
C ASP A 129 -2.86 -13.39 -5.87
N HIS A 130 -4.17 -13.17 -5.95
CA HIS A 130 -4.92 -12.41 -4.94
C HIS A 130 -5.10 -13.19 -3.63
N GLU A 131 -5.12 -14.52 -3.65
CA GLU A 131 -5.27 -15.34 -2.44
C GLU A 131 -3.97 -15.32 -1.62
N GLU A 132 -2.82 -15.50 -2.29
CA GLU A 132 -1.51 -15.49 -1.65
C GLU A 132 -1.14 -14.10 -1.12
N HIS A 133 -1.26 -13.07 -1.96
CA HIS A 133 -0.72 -11.73 -1.67
C HIS A 133 -1.75 -10.74 -1.11
N GLY A 134 -3.03 -11.00 -1.33
CA GLY A 134 -4.13 -10.12 -0.92
C GLY A 134 -4.10 -9.70 0.55
N PRO A 135 -3.91 -10.61 1.51
CA PRO A 135 -3.85 -10.26 2.93
C PRO A 135 -2.72 -9.29 3.29
N THR A 136 -1.55 -9.43 2.65
CA THR A 136 -0.41 -8.52 2.86
C THR A 136 -0.69 -7.15 2.26
N VAL A 137 -1.19 -7.10 1.02
CA VAL A 137 -1.56 -5.87 0.31
C VAL A 137 -2.68 -5.12 1.04
N ALA A 138 -3.70 -5.81 1.54
CA ALA A 138 -4.79 -5.20 2.32
C ALA A 138 -4.25 -4.50 3.58
N ARG A 139 -3.34 -5.15 4.32
CA ARG A 139 -2.71 -4.56 5.51
C ARG A 139 -1.83 -3.35 5.19
N THR A 140 -1.10 -3.38 4.08
CA THR A 140 -0.29 -2.23 3.62
C THR A 140 -1.19 -1.09 3.17
N SER A 141 -2.25 -1.38 2.43
CA SER A 141 -3.26 -0.39 2.03
C SER A 141 -3.90 0.29 3.24
N SER A 142 -4.17 -0.46 4.33
CA SER A 142 -4.69 0.11 5.59
C SER A 142 -3.75 1.14 6.24
N LEU A 143 -2.44 1.07 6.03
CA LEU A 143 -1.51 2.12 6.46
C LEU A 143 -1.63 3.38 5.59
N LEU A 144 -1.78 3.22 4.27
CA LEU A 144 -2.00 4.33 3.35
C LEU A 144 -3.32 5.05 3.63
N GLU A 145 -4.37 4.31 4.00
CA GLU A 145 -5.64 4.88 4.45
C GLU A 145 -5.45 5.90 5.55
N GLN A 146 -4.65 5.60 6.56
CA GLN A 146 -4.43 6.50 7.69
C GLN A 146 -3.83 7.84 7.27
N LEU A 147 -3.02 7.87 6.22
CA LEU A 147 -2.40 9.08 5.68
C LEU A 147 -3.38 9.89 4.81
N ALA A 148 -4.26 9.21 4.09
CA ALA A 148 -5.26 9.85 3.22
C ALA A 148 -6.50 10.33 3.98
N LEU A 149 -6.87 9.63 5.04
CA LEU A 149 -8.09 9.83 5.82
C LEU A 149 -8.31 11.27 6.32
N PRO A 150 -7.30 11.99 6.88
CA PRO A 150 -7.51 13.37 7.33
C PRO A 150 -8.00 14.32 6.23
N ARG A 151 -7.51 14.12 5.00
CA ARG A 151 -7.92 14.92 3.84
C ARG A 151 -9.32 14.56 3.37
N LEU A 152 -9.62 13.28 3.35
CA LEU A 152 -10.95 12.75 3.03
C LEU A 152 -11.99 13.28 4.02
N MET A 153 -11.72 13.17 5.33
CA MET A 153 -12.59 13.68 6.41
C MET A 153 -12.83 15.17 6.30
N LYS A 154 -11.78 15.94 5.95
CA LYS A 154 -11.92 17.39 5.70
C LYS A 154 -12.85 17.67 4.51
N THR A 155 -12.74 16.88 3.45
CA THR A 155 -13.58 17.00 2.24
C THR A 155 -15.04 16.70 2.57
N ILE A 156 -15.33 15.61 3.27
CA ILE A 156 -16.67 15.22 3.72
C ILE A 156 -17.29 16.34 4.59
N LYS A 157 -16.57 16.77 5.63
CA LYS A 157 -17.04 17.82 6.54
C LYS A 157 -17.33 19.14 5.86
N LYS A 158 -16.37 19.61 5.00
CA LYS A 158 -16.49 20.89 4.30
C LYS A 158 -17.71 20.95 3.38
N ASN A 159 -18.01 19.84 2.71
CA ASN A 159 -19.08 19.79 1.72
C ASN A 159 -20.39 19.17 2.26
N LYS A 160 -20.43 18.82 3.56
CA LYS A 160 -21.60 18.20 4.23
C LYS A 160 -22.12 17.00 3.49
N MET A 161 -21.20 16.08 3.14
CA MET A 161 -21.51 14.87 2.37
C MET A 161 -22.13 13.82 3.26
N GLU A 162 -23.31 13.31 2.90
CA GLU A 162 -24.09 12.37 3.70
C GLU A 162 -24.25 11.01 3.04
N ARG A 163 -24.18 10.91 1.71
CA ARG A 163 -24.25 9.64 0.97
C ARG A 163 -22.92 9.35 0.31
N ILE A 164 -22.27 8.31 0.81
CA ILE A 164 -20.88 7.99 0.43
C ILE A 164 -20.82 6.54 -0.05
N ILE A 165 -20.21 6.34 -1.21
CA ILE A 165 -19.99 5.01 -1.80
C ILE A 165 -18.47 4.80 -1.92
N ASP A 166 -17.99 3.63 -1.50
CA ASP A 166 -16.60 3.19 -1.66
C ASP A 166 -16.54 2.04 -2.67
N ILE A 167 -15.88 2.25 -3.79
CA ILE A 167 -15.74 1.26 -4.86
C ILE A 167 -14.45 0.48 -4.67
N GLY A 168 -14.56 -0.87 -4.59
CA GLY A 168 -13.47 -1.73 -4.14
C GLY A 168 -13.17 -1.45 -2.67
N CYS A 169 -14.20 -1.56 -1.82
CA CYS A 169 -14.10 -1.15 -0.41
C CYS A 169 -13.17 -2.04 0.42
N GLY A 170 -12.70 -3.17 -0.14
CA GLY A 170 -11.89 -4.14 0.57
C GLY A 170 -12.57 -4.58 1.87
N GLU A 171 -11.82 -4.60 2.96
CA GLU A 171 -12.34 -4.97 4.29
C GLU A 171 -13.17 -3.86 5.00
N GLY A 172 -13.53 -2.77 4.31
CA GLY A 172 -14.38 -1.70 4.84
C GLY A 172 -13.67 -0.68 5.75
N GLY A 173 -12.35 -0.61 5.71
CA GLY A 173 -11.55 0.23 6.60
C GLY A 173 -11.89 1.71 6.54
N TYR A 174 -12.00 2.29 5.35
CA TYR A 174 -12.43 3.68 5.17
C TYR A 174 -13.84 3.92 5.71
N LEU A 175 -14.78 3.03 5.35
CA LEU A 175 -16.20 3.18 5.75
C LEU A 175 -16.36 3.16 7.27
N SER A 176 -15.72 2.22 7.95
CA SER A 176 -15.75 2.13 9.42
C SER A 176 -15.25 3.42 10.08
N ARG A 177 -14.13 3.98 9.59
CA ARG A 177 -13.55 5.21 10.14
C ARG A 177 -14.37 6.47 9.81
N ILE A 178 -15.01 6.49 8.63
CA ILE A 178 -15.93 7.58 8.24
C ILE A 178 -17.16 7.54 9.13
N SER A 179 -17.76 6.36 9.34
CA SER A 179 -18.93 6.19 10.21
C SER A 179 -18.69 6.68 11.63
N GLN A 180 -17.56 6.34 12.23
CA GLN A 180 -17.19 6.81 13.57
C GLN A 180 -17.22 8.33 13.70
N LYS A 181 -16.87 9.06 12.64
CA LYS A 181 -16.82 10.53 12.64
C LYS A 181 -18.10 11.19 12.11
N PHE A 182 -18.82 10.49 11.25
CA PHE A 182 -20.04 10.97 10.61
C PHE A 182 -21.17 9.89 10.75
N PRO A 183 -21.68 9.69 11.98
CA PRO A 183 -22.62 8.59 12.25
C PRO A 183 -23.97 8.74 11.53
N HIS A 184 -24.29 9.93 11.03
CA HIS A 184 -25.52 10.21 10.27
C HIS A 184 -25.35 9.97 8.75
N ALA A 185 -24.10 9.81 8.27
CA ALA A 185 -23.86 9.53 6.86
C ALA A 185 -24.32 8.11 6.51
N LYS A 186 -24.90 7.94 5.31
CA LYS A 186 -25.24 6.64 4.72
C LYS A 186 -24.05 6.17 3.89
N LEU A 187 -23.50 5.04 4.25
CA LEU A 187 -22.27 4.51 3.67
C LEU A 187 -22.54 3.21 2.95
N ALA A 188 -22.08 3.07 1.73
CA ALA A 188 -22.12 1.83 0.98
C ALA A 188 -20.72 1.43 0.53
N GLY A 189 -20.36 0.16 0.69
CA GLY A 189 -19.15 -0.44 0.12
C GLY A 189 -19.55 -1.41 -0.98
N ILE A 190 -18.87 -1.34 -2.11
CA ILE A 190 -19.04 -2.26 -3.23
C ILE A 190 -17.72 -3.02 -3.39
N GLU A 191 -17.79 -4.34 -3.31
CA GLU A 191 -16.64 -5.22 -3.46
C GLU A 191 -17.01 -6.38 -4.38
N ILE A 192 -16.15 -6.67 -5.35
CA ILE A 192 -16.42 -7.74 -6.32
C ILE A 192 -16.10 -9.14 -5.77
N ASN A 193 -15.12 -9.23 -4.88
CA ASN A 193 -14.73 -10.50 -4.27
C ASN A 193 -15.62 -10.81 -3.07
N GLU A 194 -16.32 -11.95 -3.12
CA GLU A 194 -17.27 -12.36 -2.06
C GLU A 194 -16.60 -12.56 -0.71
N ASP A 195 -15.43 -13.20 -0.64
CA ASP A 195 -14.73 -13.48 0.62
C ASP A 195 -14.25 -12.17 1.29
N VAL A 196 -13.80 -11.22 0.50
CA VAL A 196 -13.40 -9.88 0.97
C VAL A 196 -14.63 -9.08 1.42
N ALA A 197 -15.73 -9.16 0.67
CA ALA A 197 -16.99 -8.52 1.04
C ALA A 197 -17.56 -9.10 2.35
N GLU A 198 -17.46 -10.41 2.56
CA GLU A 198 -17.89 -11.05 3.82
C GLU A 198 -17.01 -10.61 5.00
N SER A 199 -15.69 -10.50 4.78
CA SER A 199 -14.78 -9.91 5.76
C SER A 199 -15.18 -8.47 6.10
N ALA A 200 -15.53 -7.66 5.10
CA ALA A 200 -16.02 -6.30 5.30
C ALA A 200 -17.35 -6.27 6.09
N ARG A 201 -18.30 -7.13 5.76
CA ARG A 201 -19.56 -7.27 6.51
C ARG A 201 -19.29 -7.62 7.98
N THR A 202 -18.40 -8.56 8.22
CA THR A 202 -17.99 -8.96 9.58
C THR A 202 -17.34 -7.79 10.34
N ASN A 203 -16.44 -7.06 9.70
CA ASN A 203 -15.76 -5.90 10.31
C ASN A 203 -16.71 -4.73 10.59
N CYS A 204 -17.79 -4.61 9.82
CA CYS A 204 -18.77 -3.52 9.91
C CYS A 204 -20.10 -3.93 10.57
N LYS A 205 -20.28 -5.18 11.05
CA LYS A 205 -21.54 -5.74 11.53
C LYS A 205 -22.26 -4.91 12.58
N ASP A 206 -21.50 -4.25 13.46
CA ASP A 206 -22.05 -3.44 14.57
C ASP A 206 -22.19 -1.95 14.19
N ILE A 207 -22.04 -1.61 12.89
CA ILE A 207 -22.08 -0.23 12.40
C ILE A 207 -23.31 -0.05 11.49
N PRO A 208 -24.43 0.47 12.04
CA PRO A 208 -25.75 0.40 11.38
C PRO A 208 -25.88 1.25 10.12
N ASN A 209 -25.01 2.22 9.89
CA ASN A 209 -25.05 3.11 8.74
C ASN A 209 -24.13 2.70 7.59
N ILE A 210 -23.58 1.46 7.64
CA ILE A 210 -22.76 0.88 6.57
C ILE A 210 -23.52 -0.30 5.94
N ASN A 211 -23.58 -0.31 4.61
CA ASN A 211 -24.07 -1.42 3.82
C ASN A 211 -22.96 -1.91 2.90
N ILE A 212 -22.62 -3.21 2.94
CA ILE A 212 -21.63 -3.84 2.06
C ILE A 212 -22.35 -4.72 1.05
N VAL A 213 -22.11 -4.45 -0.22
CA VAL A 213 -22.71 -5.16 -1.36
C VAL A 213 -21.60 -5.87 -2.14
N THR A 214 -21.79 -7.18 -2.37
CA THR A 214 -20.97 -7.92 -3.31
C THR A 214 -21.52 -7.69 -4.70
N ALA A 215 -20.78 -6.96 -5.54
CA ALA A 215 -21.20 -6.68 -6.90
C ALA A 215 -20.03 -6.20 -7.77
N ASP A 216 -20.14 -6.46 -9.06
CA ASP A 216 -19.35 -5.76 -10.05
C ASP A 216 -19.86 -4.31 -10.19
N VAL A 217 -18.95 -3.35 -10.12
CA VAL A 217 -19.25 -1.92 -10.32
C VAL A 217 -19.92 -1.65 -11.68
N HIS A 218 -19.69 -2.50 -12.67
CA HIS A 218 -20.29 -2.39 -14.01
C HIS A 218 -21.76 -2.85 -14.03
N GLU A 219 -22.18 -3.66 -13.08
CA GLU A 219 -23.57 -4.18 -12.96
C GLU A 219 -24.38 -3.45 -11.88
N TYR A 220 -23.71 -2.95 -10.84
CA TYR A 220 -24.33 -2.27 -9.71
C TYR A 220 -24.91 -0.90 -10.12
N SER A 221 -26.03 -0.52 -9.51
CA SER A 221 -26.59 0.82 -9.59
C SER A 221 -27.15 1.22 -8.22
N PRO A 222 -26.75 2.37 -7.67
CA PRO A 222 -27.25 2.81 -6.37
C PRO A 222 -28.70 3.33 -6.48
N ASP A 223 -29.53 3.09 -5.46
CA ASP A 223 -30.91 3.58 -5.39
C ASP A 223 -30.99 5.11 -5.31
N HIS A 224 -29.96 5.75 -4.82
CA HIS A 224 -29.89 7.19 -4.62
C HIS A 224 -28.56 7.76 -5.09
N GLN A 225 -28.58 9.01 -5.53
CA GLN A 225 -27.36 9.73 -5.90
C GLN A 225 -26.45 9.90 -4.69
N ALA A 226 -25.13 9.78 -4.94
CA ALA A 226 -24.08 9.91 -3.95
C ALA A 226 -23.48 11.33 -3.91
N ASP A 227 -23.14 11.80 -2.72
CA ASP A 227 -22.40 13.05 -2.53
C ASP A 227 -20.90 12.83 -2.69
N LEU A 228 -20.44 11.61 -2.39
CA LEU A 228 -19.06 11.19 -2.53
C LEU A 228 -18.99 9.76 -3.04
N ILE A 229 -18.17 9.56 -4.07
CA ILE A 229 -17.73 8.24 -4.48
C ILE A 229 -16.23 8.16 -4.32
N MET A 230 -15.76 7.13 -3.63
CA MET A 230 -14.34 6.89 -3.39
C MET A 230 -13.85 5.78 -4.31
N VAL A 231 -12.66 5.96 -4.88
CA VAL A 231 -11.96 5.00 -5.75
C VAL A 231 -10.52 4.94 -5.24
N ASN A 232 -10.28 4.08 -4.27
CA ASN A 232 -9.00 4.07 -3.56
C ASN A 232 -8.20 2.82 -3.93
N ASN A 233 -6.97 3.00 -4.43
CA ASN A 233 -6.07 1.91 -4.83
C ASN A 233 -6.72 0.90 -5.80
N LEU A 234 -7.59 1.35 -6.69
CA LEU A 234 -8.35 0.51 -7.60
C LEU A 234 -7.88 0.61 -9.07
N LEU A 235 -7.35 1.79 -9.49
CA LEU A 235 -7.10 2.04 -10.91
C LEU A 235 -6.06 1.12 -11.56
N HIS A 236 -5.20 0.49 -10.78
CA HIS A 236 -4.24 -0.49 -11.31
C HIS A 236 -4.84 -1.89 -11.54
N TYR A 237 -6.10 -2.11 -11.13
CA TYR A 237 -6.90 -3.29 -11.50
C TYR A 237 -7.77 -3.06 -12.74
N ILE A 238 -7.83 -1.81 -13.24
CA ILE A 238 -8.69 -1.41 -14.37
C ILE A 238 -7.81 -1.08 -15.57
N GLN A 239 -8.12 -1.68 -16.72
CA GLN A 239 -7.41 -1.37 -17.98
C GLN A 239 -7.48 0.12 -18.27
N PRO A 240 -6.40 0.74 -18.77
CA PRO A 240 -6.39 2.18 -19.06
C PRO A 240 -7.58 2.63 -19.93
N GLU A 241 -7.96 1.81 -20.90
CA GLU A 241 -9.07 2.04 -21.84
C GLU A 241 -10.43 2.06 -21.12
N ASP A 242 -10.61 1.25 -20.10
CA ASP A 242 -11.87 1.08 -19.36
C ASP A 242 -12.06 2.13 -18.26
N ARG A 243 -11.00 2.82 -17.84
CA ARG A 243 -11.06 3.84 -16.78
C ARG A 243 -12.05 4.97 -17.12
N ARG A 244 -12.16 5.34 -18.41
CA ARG A 244 -13.13 6.33 -18.88
C ARG A 244 -14.56 5.84 -18.67
N GLN A 245 -14.85 4.60 -19.02
CA GLN A 245 -16.17 3.99 -18.85
C GLN A 245 -16.53 3.92 -17.36
N LEU A 246 -15.63 3.42 -16.51
CA LEU A 246 -15.79 3.38 -15.06
C LEU A 246 -16.14 4.78 -14.52
N LEU A 247 -15.29 5.78 -14.75
CA LEU A 247 -15.51 7.13 -14.21
C LEU A 247 -16.78 7.79 -14.78
N SER A 248 -17.18 7.49 -16.03
CA SER A 248 -18.45 7.95 -16.63
C SER A 248 -19.65 7.38 -15.87
N ARG A 249 -19.61 6.07 -15.56
CA ARG A 249 -20.63 5.39 -14.77
C ARG A 249 -20.71 5.99 -13.36
N LEU A 250 -19.60 6.10 -12.67
CA LEU A 250 -19.56 6.71 -11.33
C LEU A 250 -20.06 8.15 -11.33
N LYS A 251 -19.75 8.92 -12.38
CA LYS A 251 -20.29 10.27 -12.53
C LYS A 251 -21.82 10.29 -12.60
N SER A 252 -22.45 9.32 -13.28
CA SER A 252 -23.92 9.26 -13.38
C SER A 252 -24.60 9.03 -12.03
N TRP A 253 -23.88 8.48 -11.05
CA TRP A 253 -24.38 8.27 -9.68
C TRP A 253 -24.23 9.49 -8.77
N LEU A 254 -23.47 10.52 -9.20
CA LEU A 254 -23.24 11.70 -8.37
C LEU A 254 -24.46 12.59 -8.27
N SER A 255 -24.72 13.12 -7.08
CA SER A 255 -25.58 14.27 -6.88
C SER A 255 -25.00 15.51 -7.59
N ARG A 256 -25.82 16.54 -7.79
CA ARG A 256 -25.39 17.75 -8.49
C ARG A 256 -24.13 18.40 -7.92
N LYS A 257 -23.92 18.32 -6.61
CA LYS A 257 -22.72 18.81 -5.91
C LYS A 257 -21.73 17.70 -5.53
N GLY A 258 -21.97 16.49 -6.00
CA GLY A 258 -21.16 15.33 -5.69
C GLY A 258 -19.75 15.39 -6.25
N SER A 259 -18.90 14.55 -5.67
CA SER A 259 -17.49 14.42 -6.06
C SER A 259 -17.06 12.96 -6.10
N ILE A 260 -16.09 12.67 -6.96
CA ILE A 260 -15.32 11.42 -6.93
C ILE A 260 -13.97 11.75 -6.29
N THR A 261 -13.54 10.96 -5.31
CA THR A 261 -12.17 11.00 -4.80
C THR A 261 -11.42 9.75 -5.26
N ILE A 262 -10.19 9.94 -5.70
CA ILE A 262 -9.32 8.87 -6.15
C ILE A 262 -8.03 8.94 -5.33
N ILE A 263 -7.58 7.81 -4.80
CA ILE A 263 -6.26 7.67 -4.19
C ILE A 263 -5.53 6.61 -4.99
N THR A 264 -4.43 7.01 -5.63
CA THR A 264 -3.67 6.13 -6.53
C THR A 264 -2.23 6.63 -6.66
N PRO A 265 -1.27 5.75 -6.94
CA PRO A 265 0.05 6.19 -7.41
C PRO A 265 -0.10 6.89 -8.76
N ILE A 266 0.71 7.94 -8.97
CA ILE A 266 0.75 8.71 -10.21
C ILE A 266 2.12 8.54 -10.86
N LEU A 267 2.11 7.96 -12.07
CA LEU A 267 3.33 7.80 -12.86
C LEU A 267 3.85 9.17 -13.32
N HIS A 268 5.16 9.34 -13.38
CA HIS A 268 5.84 10.59 -13.73
C HIS A 268 5.43 11.79 -12.87
N SER A 269 5.07 11.53 -11.63
CA SER A 269 4.72 12.59 -10.69
C SER A 269 5.96 13.38 -10.27
N LYS A 270 5.80 14.70 -10.07
CA LYS A 270 6.90 15.58 -9.64
C LYS A 270 7.55 15.20 -8.29
N LYS A 271 6.86 14.36 -7.51
CA LYS A 271 7.32 13.87 -6.20
C LYS A 271 7.05 12.39 -6.12
N GLY A 272 8.08 11.61 -5.73
CA GLY A 272 7.99 10.16 -5.64
C GLY A 272 8.08 9.44 -6.98
N GLU A 273 8.66 10.08 -8.01
CA GLU A 273 8.79 9.51 -9.36
C GLU A 273 9.53 8.18 -9.37
N GLU A 274 10.62 8.07 -8.59
CA GLU A 274 11.40 6.84 -8.50
C GLU A 274 10.53 5.67 -8.02
N PHE A 275 9.78 5.87 -6.93
CA PHE A 275 8.90 4.85 -6.38
C PHE A 275 7.70 4.55 -7.29
N SER A 276 7.04 5.58 -7.81
CA SER A 276 5.89 5.37 -8.71
C SER A 276 6.29 4.65 -10.00
N SER A 277 7.50 4.89 -10.52
CA SER A 277 8.04 4.16 -11.67
C SER A 277 8.33 2.69 -11.34
N VAL A 278 8.87 2.42 -10.16
CA VAL A 278 9.09 1.04 -9.69
C VAL A 278 7.77 0.31 -9.49
N PHE A 279 6.77 0.96 -8.88
CA PHE A 279 5.41 0.39 -8.75
C PHE A 279 4.77 0.12 -10.11
N ASN A 280 4.95 1.04 -11.06
CA ASN A 280 4.45 0.83 -12.42
C ASN A 280 5.12 -0.37 -13.09
N SER A 281 6.43 -0.55 -12.89
CA SER A 281 7.15 -1.73 -13.35
C SER A 281 6.61 -3.01 -12.69
N PHE A 282 6.35 -2.97 -11.37
CA PHE A 282 5.74 -4.09 -10.66
C PHE A 282 4.36 -4.45 -11.24
N PHE A 283 3.44 -3.51 -11.35
CA PHE A 283 2.10 -3.78 -11.92
C PHE A 283 2.18 -4.31 -13.35
N SER A 284 3.09 -3.76 -14.18
CA SER A 284 3.23 -4.17 -15.58
C SER A 284 3.84 -5.58 -15.76
N ALA A 285 4.41 -6.17 -14.71
CA ALA A 285 4.91 -7.55 -14.71
C ALA A 285 3.80 -8.60 -14.67
N PHE A 286 2.56 -8.19 -14.37
CA PHE A 286 1.40 -9.07 -14.28
C PHE A 286 0.41 -8.81 -15.43
N GLU A 287 -0.28 -9.87 -15.88
CA GLU A 287 -1.29 -9.76 -16.93
C GLU A 287 -2.62 -9.19 -16.44
N ASN A 288 -2.90 -9.36 -15.14
CA ASN A 288 -4.12 -8.91 -14.47
C ASN A 288 -3.93 -7.63 -13.63
N LEU A 289 -2.80 -6.95 -13.78
CA LEU A 289 -2.55 -5.62 -13.24
C LEU A 289 -2.11 -4.65 -14.35
N TYR A 290 -2.41 -3.37 -14.19
CA TYR A 290 -2.25 -2.38 -15.25
C TYR A 290 -1.44 -1.17 -14.79
N PRO A 291 -0.77 -0.48 -15.74
CA PRO A 291 -0.02 0.73 -15.44
C PRO A 291 -0.85 1.78 -14.70
N THR A 292 -0.22 2.47 -13.77
CA THR A 292 -0.87 3.58 -13.05
C THR A 292 -1.03 4.79 -13.95
N PRO A 293 -2.06 5.66 -13.72
CA PRO A 293 -2.26 6.85 -14.53
C PRO A 293 -1.17 7.90 -14.29
N THR A 294 -0.95 8.73 -15.30
CA THR A 294 -0.21 9.99 -15.16
C THR A 294 -1.13 11.12 -14.67
N GLU A 295 -0.56 12.27 -14.29
CA GLU A 295 -1.34 13.48 -14.00
C GLU A 295 -2.13 13.94 -15.24
N GLU A 296 -1.52 13.80 -16.43
CA GLU A 296 -2.14 14.16 -17.69
C GLU A 296 -3.35 13.27 -18.02
N ASP A 297 -3.26 11.95 -17.81
CA ASP A 297 -4.38 11.02 -17.99
C ASP A 297 -5.57 11.41 -17.11
N ILE A 298 -5.33 11.75 -15.84
CA ILE A 298 -6.40 12.19 -14.94
C ILE A 298 -7.05 13.50 -15.41
N HIS A 299 -6.25 14.46 -15.86
CA HIS A 299 -6.78 15.72 -16.39
C HIS A 299 -7.55 15.51 -17.69
N GLN A 300 -7.08 14.65 -18.59
CA GLN A 300 -7.75 14.31 -19.84
C GLN A 300 -9.10 13.61 -19.58
N LEU A 301 -9.12 12.58 -18.71
CA LEU A 301 -10.36 11.91 -18.29
C LEU A 301 -11.36 12.88 -17.66
N ALA A 302 -10.90 13.77 -16.79
CA ALA A 302 -11.76 14.79 -16.20
C ALA A 302 -12.35 15.73 -17.24
N LYS A 303 -11.55 16.16 -18.25
CA LYS A 303 -12.00 17.03 -19.35
C LYS A 303 -13.07 16.34 -20.22
N GLU A 304 -12.81 15.12 -20.66
CA GLU A 304 -13.74 14.32 -21.48
C GLU A 304 -15.08 14.08 -20.78
N LEU A 305 -15.02 13.80 -19.47
CA LEU A 305 -16.20 13.57 -18.65
C LEU A 305 -16.84 14.87 -18.14
N LYS A 306 -16.38 16.04 -18.56
CA LYS A 306 -16.87 17.35 -18.09
C LYS A 306 -16.86 17.45 -16.55
N LEU A 307 -15.85 16.86 -15.91
CA LEU A 307 -15.56 17.02 -14.49
C LEU A 307 -14.51 18.13 -14.27
N LYS A 308 -14.44 18.65 -13.06
CA LYS A 308 -13.41 19.61 -12.65
C LYS A 308 -12.49 18.98 -11.63
N VAL A 309 -11.17 19.00 -11.87
CA VAL A 309 -10.17 18.63 -10.88
C VAL A 309 -10.12 19.73 -9.80
N LYS A 310 -10.64 19.44 -8.61
CA LYS A 310 -10.65 20.36 -7.45
C LYS A 310 -9.39 20.28 -6.63
N THR A 311 -8.84 19.08 -6.54
CA THR A 311 -7.64 18.78 -5.74
C THR A 311 -6.81 17.74 -6.47
N PHE A 312 -5.52 17.97 -6.53
CA PHE A 312 -4.51 17.00 -6.98
C PHE A 312 -3.28 17.21 -6.08
N LYS A 313 -3.13 16.37 -5.04
CA LYS A 313 -2.10 16.58 -4.02
C LYS A 313 -1.53 15.26 -3.51
N PRO A 314 -0.21 15.19 -3.27
CA PRO A 314 0.41 13.99 -2.72
C PRO A 314 -0.14 13.67 -1.32
N VAL A 315 -0.34 12.38 -1.07
CA VAL A 315 -0.65 11.78 0.23
C VAL A 315 0.62 11.21 0.86
N VAL A 316 1.34 10.43 0.05
CA VAL A 316 2.67 9.90 0.37
C VAL A 316 3.62 10.45 -0.68
N THR A 317 4.41 11.44 -0.28
CA THR A 317 5.30 12.16 -1.21
C THR A 317 6.35 11.22 -1.80
N GLU A 318 6.93 10.38 -0.97
CA GLU A 318 8.01 9.45 -1.33
C GLU A 318 7.49 8.33 -2.26
N GLY A 319 6.25 7.89 -2.07
CA GLY A 319 5.65 6.78 -2.84
C GLY A 319 4.89 7.21 -4.09
N GLY A 320 4.74 8.52 -4.34
CA GLY A 320 3.99 9.01 -5.50
C GLY A 320 2.47 8.81 -5.41
N TRP A 321 1.91 8.54 -4.21
CA TRP A 321 0.46 8.45 -4.02
C TRP A 321 -0.18 9.82 -3.92
N TYR A 322 -1.26 10.02 -4.67
CA TYR A 322 -1.99 11.27 -4.73
C TYR A 322 -3.44 11.10 -4.30
N PHE A 323 -3.94 12.12 -3.62
CA PHE A 323 -5.36 12.34 -3.39
C PHE A 323 -5.88 13.29 -4.48
N ILE A 324 -6.83 12.82 -5.26
CA ILE A 324 -7.43 13.52 -6.37
C ILE A 324 -8.92 13.69 -6.07
N GLN A 325 -9.47 14.89 -6.27
CA GLN A 325 -10.89 15.14 -6.15
C GLN A 325 -11.42 15.68 -7.48
N LEU A 326 -12.35 14.96 -8.05
CA LEU A 326 -13.12 15.35 -9.25
C LEU A 326 -14.54 15.74 -8.82
N SER A 327 -15.11 16.79 -9.40
CA SER A 327 -16.49 17.23 -9.10
C SER A 327 -17.21 17.59 -10.38
N ASN A 328 -18.54 17.54 -10.36
CA ASN A 328 -19.35 18.12 -11.43
C ASN A 328 -18.95 19.61 -11.63
N ARG A 329 -19.03 20.07 -12.88
CA ARG A 329 -18.78 21.47 -13.24
C ARG A 329 -19.93 22.38 -12.78
#